data_a80799687ce6cde13dc0291f33b6a328
#
_entry.id   a80799687ce6cde13dc0291f33b6a328
#
_cell.length_a   1.000
_cell.length_b   1.000
_cell.length_c   1.000
_cell.angle_alpha   90.00
_cell.angle_beta   90.00
_cell.angle_gamma   90.00
#
_symmetry.space_group_name_H-M   'P 1'
#
loop_
_entity.id
_entity.type
_entity.pdbx_description
1 polymer ?
#
loop_
_entity_poly.entity_id
_entity_poly.type
_entity_poly.pdbx_seq_one_letter_code
_entity_poly.pdbx_strand_id
1 'polypeptide(L)'
;MSTLRQLTYLVALADYRNFRRAADAVNISQPTLSQQLRALEARLGVTLVERNESPVQLTPVGREVVARARKILVDVRDVEDMSARAGAGMSGTIRFGVTPTLGPYLMAGIVASLHRRFPDIRLYVREGIPDEQARELARGDLDMMLSPLPLSGSNLHIEPLFREPLHIVSPPEHRVAQAALVRREDLAGAGFLSMDRRHHAHRQVRDICTELGAELLEDYEGTSLDSLRQMCGSGLGFAILPELYLRSEVGGEDMVKRLALTDWSASRSIAAVWREGAAYTASYQTIADMIATAAHEILGVPMA
;
A
#
# COMPACT_ATOMS: atom_id res chain seq x y z
N MET A 1 -3.70 -4.56 -37.30
CA MET A 1 -3.67 -3.86 -36.00
C MET A 1 -3.12 -4.83 -34.94
N SER A 2 -2.37 -4.31 -33.96
CA SER A 2 -1.98 -5.09 -32.78
C SER A 2 -3.22 -5.46 -31.98
N THR A 3 -3.28 -6.67 -31.42
CA THR A 3 -4.45 -7.12 -30.67
C THR A 3 -4.22 -6.91 -29.17
N LEU A 4 -5.27 -6.72 -28.40
CA LEU A 4 -5.20 -6.63 -26.94
C LEU A 4 -4.52 -7.86 -26.33
N ARG A 5 -4.78 -9.05 -26.87
CA ARG A 5 -4.11 -10.30 -26.44
C ARG A 5 -2.59 -10.22 -26.60
N GLN A 6 -2.08 -9.68 -27.72
CA GLN A 6 -0.64 -9.51 -27.91
C GLN A 6 -0.01 -8.52 -26.94
N LEU A 7 -0.74 -7.45 -26.60
CA LEU A 7 -0.32 -6.50 -25.55
C LEU A 7 -0.29 -7.18 -24.17
N THR A 8 -1.33 -7.97 -23.85
CA THR A 8 -1.38 -8.76 -22.59
C THR A 8 -0.18 -9.72 -22.50
N TYR A 9 0.16 -10.41 -23.58
CA TYR A 9 1.30 -11.33 -23.60
C TYR A 9 2.65 -10.63 -23.42
N LEU A 10 2.81 -9.44 -24.01
CA LEU A 10 4.01 -8.63 -23.85
C LEU A 10 4.15 -8.12 -22.40
N VAL A 11 3.05 -7.67 -21.79
CA VAL A 11 3.04 -7.23 -20.40
C VAL A 11 3.35 -8.40 -19.46
N ALA A 12 2.75 -9.58 -19.67
CA ALA A 12 3.06 -10.77 -18.88
C ALA A 12 4.54 -11.15 -18.96
N LEU A 13 5.14 -11.11 -20.17
CA LEU A 13 6.57 -11.38 -20.30
C LEU A 13 7.44 -10.34 -19.57
N ALA A 14 7.05 -9.08 -19.60
CA ALA A 14 7.73 -8.01 -18.87
C ALA A 14 7.71 -8.23 -17.35
N ASP A 15 6.59 -8.72 -16.82
CA ASP A 15 6.40 -8.96 -15.38
C ASP A 15 7.16 -10.18 -14.88
N TYR A 16 7.08 -11.28 -15.61
CA TYR A 16 7.68 -12.56 -15.19
C TYR A 16 9.12 -12.75 -15.65
N ARG A 17 9.59 -12.01 -16.66
CA ARG A 17 10.93 -12.12 -17.27
C ARG A 17 11.34 -13.56 -17.62
N ASN A 18 10.35 -14.39 -17.89
CA ASN A 18 10.51 -15.80 -18.22
C ASN A 18 9.33 -16.24 -19.10
N PHE A 19 9.63 -16.78 -20.28
CA PHE A 19 8.61 -17.15 -21.27
C PHE A 19 7.63 -18.21 -20.75
N ARG A 20 8.11 -19.20 -20.00
CA ARG A 20 7.26 -20.28 -19.48
C ARG A 20 6.30 -19.71 -18.41
N ARG A 21 6.84 -19.00 -17.42
CA ARG A 21 6.01 -18.38 -16.36
C ARG A 21 5.01 -17.37 -16.91
N ALA A 22 5.41 -16.58 -17.90
CA ALA A 22 4.52 -15.64 -18.56
C ALA A 22 3.39 -16.36 -19.33
N ALA A 23 3.69 -17.46 -20.00
CA ALA A 23 2.70 -18.26 -20.71
C ALA A 23 1.70 -18.92 -19.76
N ASP A 24 2.20 -19.49 -18.66
CA ASP A 24 1.36 -20.07 -17.60
C ASP A 24 0.41 -19.01 -16.99
N ALA A 25 0.90 -17.79 -16.75
CA ALA A 25 0.12 -16.68 -16.19
C ALA A 25 -1.02 -16.20 -17.11
N VAL A 26 -0.90 -16.37 -18.42
CA VAL A 26 -1.94 -16.01 -19.41
C VAL A 26 -2.63 -17.23 -20.02
N ASN A 27 -2.49 -18.41 -19.41
CA ASN A 27 -3.15 -19.67 -19.77
C ASN A 27 -2.96 -20.09 -21.22
N ILE A 28 -1.73 -20.01 -21.73
CA ILE A 28 -1.36 -20.49 -23.07
C ILE A 28 -0.04 -21.29 -23.04
N SER A 29 0.28 -21.95 -24.17
CA SER A 29 1.58 -22.63 -24.30
C SER A 29 2.71 -21.62 -24.54
N GLN A 30 3.91 -21.91 -24.04
CA GLN A 30 5.09 -21.08 -24.27
C GLN A 30 5.43 -20.89 -25.77
N PRO A 31 5.31 -21.92 -26.67
CA PRO A 31 5.46 -21.69 -28.10
C PRO A 31 4.46 -20.66 -28.66
N THR A 32 3.20 -20.72 -28.22
CA THR A 32 2.16 -19.76 -28.62
C THR A 32 2.52 -18.34 -28.19
N LEU A 33 2.92 -18.14 -26.93
CA LEU A 33 3.38 -16.84 -26.43
C LEU A 33 4.52 -16.28 -27.30
N SER A 34 5.55 -17.11 -27.53
CA SER A 34 6.72 -16.72 -28.34
C SER A 34 6.35 -16.34 -29.77
N GLN A 35 5.45 -17.10 -30.41
CA GLN A 35 4.97 -16.82 -31.76
C GLN A 35 4.17 -15.51 -31.82
N GLN A 36 3.27 -15.28 -30.86
CA GLN A 36 2.46 -14.07 -30.81
C GLN A 36 3.31 -12.81 -30.58
N LEU A 37 4.35 -12.90 -29.76
CA LEU A 37 5.26 -11.78 -29.55
C LEU A 37 6.13 -11.50 -30.79
N ARG A 38 6.60 -12.54 -31.51
CA ARG A 38 7.28 -12.34 -32.81
C ARG A 38 6.36 -11.68 -33.84
N ALA A 39 5.08 -12.08 -33.90
CA ALA A 39 4.11 -11.48 -34.79
C ALA A 39 3.85 -10.00 -34.42
N LEU A 40 3.88 -9.65 -33.15
CA LEU A 40 3.77 -8.26 -32.68
C LEU A 40 5.02 -7.45 -33.09
N GLU A 41 6.22 -7.96 -32.85
CA GLU A 41 7.49 -7.34 -33.25
C GLU A 41 7.57 -7.11 -34.77
N ALA A 42 7.24 -8.14 -35.57
CA ALA A 42 7.20 -8.03 -37.03
C ALA A 42 6.20 -6.96 -37.51
N ARG A 43 5.07 -6.83 -36.86
CA ARG A 43 4.05 -5.82 -37.19
C ARG A 43 4.46 -4.40 -36.83
N LEU A 44 5.16 -4.25 -35.70
CA LEU A 44 5.66 -2.94 -35.25
C LEU A 44 6.97 -2.54 -35.94
N GLY A 45 7.64 -3.49 -36.61
CA GLY A 45 8.93 -3.28 -37.27
C GLY A 45 10.10 -3.08 -36.30
N VAL A 46 9.93 -3.50 -35.03
CA VAL A 46 10.95 -3.31 -33.97
C VAL A 46 11.06 -4.56 -33.08
N THR A 47 12.25 -4.80 -32.57
CA THR A 47 12.49 -5.84 -31.56
C THR A 47 12.12 -5.28 -30.17
N LEU A 48 11.27 -5.99 -29.45
CA LEU A 48 10.81 -5.60 -28.11
C LEU A 48 11.50 -6.40 -27.01
N VAL A 49 11.98 -7.62 -27.32
CA VAL A 49 12.47 -8.61 -26.35
C VAL A 49 13.84 -9.11 -26.74
N GLU A 50 14.79 -9.04 -25.82
CA GLU A 50 16.13 -9.64 -25.93
C GLU A 50 16.03 -11.09 -25.45
N ARG A 51 16.05 -12.04 -26.41
CA ARG A 51 15.71 -13.45 -26.15
C ARG A 51 16.87 -14.30 -25.67
N ASN A 52 18.10 -13.80 -25.83
CA ASN A 52 19.33 -14.53 -25.51
C ASN A 52 19.79 -14.32 -24.06
N GLU A 53 19.05 -13.53 -23.30
CA GLU A 53 19.33 -13.20 -21.90
C GLU A 53 18.52 -14.06 -20.95
N SER A 54 19.10 -14.43 -19.81
CA SER A 54 18.41 -15.06 -18.69
C SER A 54 18.75 -14.32 -17.39
N PRO A 55 17.81 -13.62 -16.78
CA PRO A 55 16.38 -13.49 -17.13
C PRO A 55 16.16 -12.65 -18.41
N VAL A 56 15.05 -12.92 -19.10
CA VAL A 56 14.65 -12.22 -20.34
C VAL A 56 14.59 -10.72 -20.12
N GLN A 57 15.19 -9.95 -21.04
CA GLN A 57 15.22 -8.49 -20.98
C GLN A 57 14.33 -7.86 -22.06
N LEU A 58 13.88 -6.64 -21.80
CA LEU A 58 13.19 -5.80 -22.79
C LEU A 58 14.18 -4.82 -23.42
N THR A 59 14.07 -4.61 -24.72
CA THR A 59 14.78 -3.51 -25.39
C THR A 59 14.31 -2.13 -24.83
N PRO A 60 15.05 -1.03 -25.06
CA PRO A 60 14.57 0.31 -24.72
C PRO A 60 13.16 0.59 -25.27
N VAL A 61 12.94 0.30 -26.57
CA VAL A 61 11.61 0.44 -27.20
C VAL A 61 10.59 -0.52 -26.59
N GLY A 62 11.01 -1.76 -26.23
CA GLY A 62 10.17 -2.72 -25.55
C GLY A 62 9.62 -2.19 -24.22
N ARG A 63 10.44 -1.50 -23.43
CA ARG A 63 10.00 -0.87 -22.17
C ARG A 63 8.93 0.23 -22.39
N GLU A 64 9.12 1.06 -23.41
CA GLU A 64 8.15 2.10 -23.77
C GLU A 64 6.82 1.50 -24.26
N VAL A 65 6.90 0.47 -25.12
CA VAL A 65 5.71 -0.24 -25.61
C VAL A 65 4.97 -0.93 -24.45
N VAL A 66 5.68 -1.56 -23.52
CA VAL A 66 5.07 -2.16 -22.32
C VAL A 66 4.34 -1.10 -21.47
N ALA A 67 4.95 0.06 -21.24
CA ALA A 67 4.31 1.15 -20.49
C ALA A 67 3.00 1.61 -21.15
N ARG A 68 3.00 1.77 -22.49
CA ARG A 68 1.80 2.11 -23.27
C ARG A 68 0.77 0.99 -23.28
N ALA A 69 1.22 -0.27 -23.44
CA ALA A 69 0.34 -1.44 -23.42
C ALA A 69 -0.40 -1.59 -22.09
N ARG A 70 0.26 -1.35 -20.97
CA ARG A 70 -0.38 -1.35 -19.64
C ARG A 70 -1.51 -0.34 -19.56
N LYS A 71 -1.27 0.89 -20.02
CA LYS A 71 -2.32 1.94 -20.02
C LYS A 71 -3.52 1.53 -20.90
N ILE A 72 -3.28 1.03 -22.11
CA ILE A 72 -4.35 0.56 -23.00
C ILE A 72 -5.17 -0.57 -22.36
N LEU A 73 -4.52 -1.52 -21.70
CA LEU A 73 -5.21 -2.64 -21.03
C LEU A 73 -6.03 -2.18 -19.82
N VAL A 74 -5.59 -1.13 -19.14
CA VAL A 74 -6.36 -0.48 -18.08
C VAL A 74 -7.58 0.21 -18.67
N ASP A 75 -7.41 1.04 -19.70
CA ASP A 75 -8.51 1.77 -20.35
C ASP A 75 -9.60 0.79 -20.87
N VAL A 76 -9.19 -0.39 -21.39
CA VAL A 76 -10.15 -1.42 -21.84
C VAL A 76 -10.92 -2.02 -20.65
N ARG A 77 -10.26 -2.33 -19.54
CA ARG A 77 -10.96 -2.80 -18.32
C ARG A 77 -11.93 -1.75 -17.80
N ASP A 78 -11.53 -0.47 -17.80
CA ASP A 78 -12.40 0.62 -17.37
C ASP A 78 -13.68 0.69 -18.26
N VAL A 79 -13.57 0.45 -19.58
CA VAL A 79 -14.72 0.35 -20.49
C VAL A 79 -15.62 -0.85 -20.17
N GLU A 80 -15.05 -2.03 -19.91
CA GLU A 80 -15.80 -3.22 -19.52
C GLU A 80 -16.55 -2.99 -18.19
N ASP A 81 -15.87 -2.39 -17.23
CA ASP A 81 -16.43 -2.01 -15.93
C ASP A 81 -17.53 -0.92 -16.05
N MET A 82 -17.36 0.06 -16.94
CA MET A 82 -18.40 1.07 -17.23
C MET A 82 -19.69 0.42 -17.76
N SER A 83 -19.55 -0.54 -18.67
CA SER A 83 -20.70 -1.25 -19.26
C SER A 83 -21.49 -2.04 -18.22
N ALA A 84 -20.79 -2.66 -17.28
CA ALA A 84 -21.42 -3.42 -16.18
C ALA A 84 -22.18 -2.52 -15.18
N ARG A 85 -21.85 -1.23 -15.11
CA ARG A 85 -22.38 -0.27 -14.13
C ARG A 85 -23.35 0.76 -14.70
N ALA A 86 -23.59 0.80 -16.01
CA ALA A 86 -24.37 1.83 -16.70
C ALA A 86 -25.85 1.93 -16.31
N GLY A 87 -26.33 1.10 -15.37
CA GLY A 87 -27.75 1.07 -14.96
C GLY A 87 -28.03 1.29 -13.47
N ALA A 88 -27.06 1.38 -12.56
CA ALA A 88 -27.33 1.19 -11.14
C ALA A 88 -26.61 2.16 -10.18
N GLY A 89 -26.14 3.31 -10.58
CA GLY A 89 -25.43 4.21 -9.66
C GLY A 89 -24.07 3.63 -9.23
N MET A 90 -23.68 3.83 -7.96
CA MET A 90 -22.44 3.29 -7.41
C MET A 90 -22.57 1.78 -7.17
N SER A 91 -22.14 0.94 -8.12
CA SER A 91 -22.29 -0.52 -8.08
C SER A 91 -21.04 -1.25 -8.61
N GLY A 92 -20.93 -2.56 -8.37
CA GLY A 92 -19.84 -3.41 -8.84
C GLY A 92 -18.73 -3.63 -7.81
N THR A 93 -17.62 -4.25 -8.23
CA THR A 93 -16.49 -4.58 -7.33
C THR A 93 -15.40 -3.52 -7.44
N ILE A 94 -15.01 -2.95 -6.31
CA ILE A 94 -13.82 -2.06 -6.18
C ILE A 94 -12.72 -2.86 -5.49
N ARG A 95 -11.57 -2.99 -6.16
CA ARG A 95 -10.38 -3.65 -5.62
C ARG A 95 -9.57 -2.62 -4.83
N PHE A 96 -9.65 -2.75 -3.51
CA PHE A 96 -9.13 -1.77 -2.57
C PHE A 96 -7.87 -2.30 -1.86
N GLY A 97 -6.74 -1.62 -2.07
CA GLY A 97 -5.50 -1.88 -1.37
C GLY A 97 -5.44 -1.14 -0.04
N VAL A 98 -4.90 -1.75 1.00
CA VAL A 98 -4.65 -1.09 2.28
C VAL A 98 -3.40 -1.65 2.94
N THR A 99 -2.71 -0.85 3.75
CA THR A 99 -1.56 -1.36 4.48
C THR A 99 -1.97 -2.12 5.74
N PRO A 100 -1.22 -3.15 6.17
CA PRO A 100 -1.50 -3.89 7.41
C PRO A 100 -1.53 -3.02 8.67
N THR A 101 -0.94 -1.82 8.60
CA THR A 101 -0.93 -0.86 9.72
C THR A 101 -2.15 0.06 9.74
N LEU A 102 -3.09 -0.10 8.81
CA LEU A 102 -4.35 0.68 8.71
C LEU A 102 -5.57 -0.22 8.57
N GLY A 103 -5.45 -1.27 7.74
CA GLY A 103 -6.57 -2.14 7.36
C GLY A 103 -7.38 -2.65 8.53
N PRO A 104 -6.79 -3.39 9.47
CA PRO A 104 -7.52 -3.98 10.59
C PRO A 104 -8.23 -2.96 11.48
N TYR A 105 -7.66 -1.77 11.63
CA TYR A 105 -8.09 -0.77 12.62
C TYR A 105 -9.10 0.25 12.09
N LEU A 106 -9.25 0.33 10.77
CA LEU A 106 -10.10 1.34 10.13
C LEU A 106 -11.16 0.73 9.19
N MET A 107 -10.79 -0.30 8.40
CA MET A 107 -11.62 -0.76 7.29
C MET A 107 -12.90 -1.47 7.71
N ALA A 108 -12.96 -2.12 8.87
CA ALA A 108 -14.15 -2.86 9.30
C ALA A 108 -15.39 -1.94 9.40
N GLY A 109 -15.26 -0.78 10.04
CA GLY A 109 -16.33 0.20 10.15
C GLY A 109 -16.72 0.83 8.81
N ILE A 110 -15.72 1.08 7.95
CA ILE A 110 -15.91 1.66 6.62
C ILE A 110 -16.66 0.69 5.71
N VAL A 111 -16.26 -0.57 5.65
CA VAL A 111 -16.94 -1.62 4.85
C VAL A 111 -18.40 -1.75 5.27
N ALA A 112 -18.68 -1.78 6.58
CA ALA A 112 -20.04 -1.85 7.09
C ALA A 112 -20.87 -0.62 6.71
N SER A 113 -20.30 0.59 6.79
CA SER A 113 -20.97 1.84 6.40
C SER A 113 -21.19 1.92 4.89
N LEU A 114 -20.21 1.51 4.10
CA LEU A 114 -20.31 1.49 2.64
C LEU A 114 -21.43 0.53 2.17
N HIS A 115 -21.49 -0.67 2.72
CA HIS A 115 -22.54 -1.65 2.37
C HIS A 115 -23.95 -1.16 2.75
N ARG A 116 -24.10 -0.42 3.87
CA ARG A 116 -25.41 0.16 4.22
C ARG A 116 -25.83 1.27 3.25
N ARG A 117 -24.88 2.08 2.80
CA ARG A 117 -25.17 3.24 1.93
C ARG A 117 -25.26 2.86 0.46
N PHE A 118 -24.48 1.89 0.03
CA PHE A 118 -24.34 1.42 -1.36
C PHE A 118 -24.34 -0.10 -1.39
N PRO A 119 -25.49 -0.77 -1.24
CA PRO A 119 -25.58 -2.24 -1.13
C PRO A 119 -25.07 -2.96 -2.39
N ASP A 120 -25.07 -2.31 -3.54
CA ASP A 120 -24.60 -2.87 -4.81
C ASP A 120 -23.10 -2.75 -5.02
N ILE A 121 -22.38 -2.11 -4.09
CA ILE A 121 -20.90 -2.08 -4.09
C ILE A 121 -20.35 -3.28 -3.34
N ARG A 122 -19.41 -3.95 -4.00
CA ARG A 122 -18.55 -4.96 -3.39
C ARG A 122 -17.14 -4.42 -3.23
N LEU A 123 -16.70 -4.21 -2.00
CA LEU A 123 -15.31 -3.83 -1.72
C LEU A 123 -14.47 -5.09 -1.52
N TYR A 124 -13.55 -5.36 -2.47
CA TYR A 124 -12.55 -6.41 -2.31
C TYR A 124 -11.29 -5.80 -1.67
N VAL A 125 -11.17 -5.96 -0.36
CA VAL A 125 -10.05 -5.39 0.41
C VAL A 125 -8.88 -6.35 0.43
N ARG A 126 -7.68 -5.86 0.11
CA ARG A 126 -6.43 -6.61 0.18
C ARG A 126 -5.35 -5.83 0.91
N GLU A 127 -4.79 -6.45 1.94
CA GLU A 127 -3.63 -5.89 2.61
C GLU A 127 -2.34 -6.12 1.82
N GLY A 128 -1.41 -5.16 1.91
CA GLY A 128 -0.15 -5.27 1.19
C GLY A 128 0.84 -4.14 1.47
N ILE A 129 2.00 -4.25 0.84
CA ILE A 129 3.09 -3.29 0.97
C ILE A 129 2.77 -2.06 0.08
N PRO A 130 2.88 -0.82 0.60
CA PRO A 130 2.50 0.39 -0.13
C PRO A 130 3.11 0.51 -1.53
N ASP A 131 4.41 0.31 -1.67
CA ASP A 131 5.10 0.46 -2.96
C ASP A 131 4.74 -0.67 -3.96
N GLU A 132 4.33 -1.84 -3.49
CA GLU A 132 3.80 -2.93 -4.32
C GLU A 132 2.38 -2.61 -4.77
N GLN A 133 1.53 -2.15 -3.86
CA GLN A 133 0.15 -1.74 -4.14
C GLN A 133 0.10 -0.53 -5.09
N ALA A 134 1.02 0.43 -4.97
CA ALA A 134 1.12 1.54 -5.92
C ALA A 134 1.44 1.06 -7.34
N ARG A 135 2.29 0.03 -7.48
CA ARG A 135 2.56 -0.61 -8.78
C ARG A 135 1.35 -1.37 -9.32
N GLU A 136 0.61 -2.06 -8.46
CA GLU A 136 -0.64 -2.76 -8.82
C GLU A 136 -1.72 -1.77 -9.24
N LEU A 137 -1.84 -0.65 -8.54
CA LEU A 137 -2.74 0.45 -8.89
C LEU A 137 -2.41 1.01 -10.28
N ALA A 138 -1.14 1.27 -10.58
CA ALA A 138 -0.69 1.73 -11.89
C ALA A 138 -0.97 0.71 -13.02
N ARG A 139 -1.01 -0.60 -12.70
CA ARG A 139 -1.35 -1.67 -13.66
C ARG A 139 -2.84 -1.94 -13.79
N GLY A 140 -3.68 -1.36 -12.93
CA GLY A 140 -5.10 -1.62 -12.86
C GLY A 140 -5.48 -2.93 -12.15
N ASP A 141 -4.56 -3.54 -11.41
CA ASP A 141 -4.83 -4.70 -10.56
C ASP A 141 -5.54 -4.28 -9.26
N LEU A 142 -5.35 -3.02 -8.85
CA LEU A 142 -6.13 -2.30 -7.84
C LEU A 142 -6.84 -1.10 -8.47
N ASP A 143 -7.96 -0.71 -7.90
CA ASP A 143 -8.75 0.45 -8.32
C ASP A 143 -8.47 1.67 -7.43
N MET A 144 -8.30 1.43 -6.13
CA MET A 144 -8.05 2.44 -5.11
C MET A 144 -7.17 1.83 -4.01
N MET A 145 -6.42 2.66 -3.28
CA MET A 145 -5.70 2.22 -2.09
C MET A 145 -5.69 3.29 -1.00
N LEU A 146 -5.54 2.84 0.25
CA LEU A 146 -5.31 3.68 1.43
C LEU A 146 -3.89 3.45 1.93
N SER A 147 -3.10 4.52 2.01
CA SER A 147 -1.67 4.38 2.29
C SER A 147 -1.10 5.56 3.07
N PRO A 148 -0.06 5.33 3.90
CA PRO A 148 0.79 6.40 4.39
C PRO A 148 1.57 7.06 3.25
N LEU A 149 1.81 8.36 3.39
CA LEU A 149 2.68 9.14 2.50
C LEU A 149 4.11 9.25 3.07
N PRO A 150 5.14 9.49 2.23
CA PRO A 150 5.09 9.64 0.79
C PRO A 150 4.93 8.31 0.03
N LEU A 151 4.34 8.38 -1.15
CA LEU A 151 4.20 7.29 -2.10
C LEU A 151 4.95 7.62 -3.39
N SER A 152 5.63 6.63 -3.97
CA SER A 152 6.29 6.75 -5.26
C SER A 152 5.38 6.23 -6.37
N GLY A 153 5.19 7.01 -7.43
CA GLY A 153 4.42 6.61 -8.60
C GLY A 153 4.09 7.80 -9.51
N SER A 154 3.93 7.54 -10.79
CA SER A 154 3.45 8.51 -11.77
C SER A 154 2.00 8.23 -12.11
N ASN A 155 1.25 9.27 -12.48
CA ASN A 155 -0.16 9.19 -12.87
C ASN A 155 -1.09 8.68 -11.75
N LEU A 156 -0.77 9.06 -10.50
CA LEU A 156 -1.60 8.79 -9.33
C LEU A 156 -2.22 10.09 -8.83
N HIS A 157 -3.52 10.06 -8.62
CA HIS A 157 -4.21 11.06 -7.83
C HIS A 157 -4.05 10.69 -6.36
N ILE A 158 -3.56 11.63 -5.56
CA ILE A 158 -3.33 11.47 -4.11
C ILE A 158 -4.27 12.44 -3.40
N GLU A 159 -5.21 11.88 -2.65
CA GLU A 159 -6.17 12.62 -1.83
C GLU A 159 -5.79 12.49 -0.35
N PRO A 160 -5.17 13.51 0.27
CA PRO A 160 -4.86 13.49 1.68
C PRO A 160 -6.13 13.44 2.53
N LEU A 161 -6.22 12.53 3.50
CA LEU A 161 -7.42 12.33 4.31
C LEU A 161 -7.27 12.82 5.74
N PHE A 162 -6.21 12.39 6.41
CA PHE A 162 -5.95 12.73 7.81
C PHE A 162 -4.49 12.56 8.19
N ARG A 163 -4.13 13.12 9.32
CA ARG A 163 -2.84 12.89 9.98
C ARG A 163 -3.05 12.03 11.20
N GLU A 164 -2.32 10.92 11.27
CA GLU A 164 -2.37 9.99 12.38
C GLU A 164 -1.18 10.18 13.30
N PRO A 165 -1.37 10.43 14.60
CA PRO A 165 -0.29 10.49 15.57
C PRO A 165 0.44 9.16 15.70
N LEU A 166 1.74 9.22 15.92
CA LEU A 166 2.61 8.09 16.23
C LEU A 166 3.12 8.23 17.66
N HIS A 167 3.13 7.11 18.39
CA HIS A 167 3.51 7.09 19.79
C HIS A 167 4.64 6.13 20.03
N ILE A 168 5.60 6.57 20.83
CA ILE A 168 6.67 5.70 21.34
C ILE A 168 6.12 4.92 22.51
N VAL A 169 6.29 3.61 22.45
CA VAL A 169 5.98 2.70 23.55
C VAL A 169 7.24 1.98 24.02
N SER A 170 7.27 1.67 25.30
CA SER A 170 8.38 0.98 25.96
C SER A 170 7.90 -0.26 26.72
N PRO A 171 8.81 -1.17 27.07
CA PRO A 171 8.51 -2.20 28.08
C PRO A 171 8.03 -1.52 29.38
N PRO A 172 7.01 -2.07 30.07
CA PRO A 172 6.49 -1.47 31.31
C PRO A 172 7.52 -1.29 32.40
N GLU A 173 8.45 -2.23 32.49
CA GLU A 173 9.53 -2.28 33.50
C GLU A 173 10.71 -1.36 33.19
N HIS A 174 10.75 -0.77 32.01
CA HIS A 174 11.87 0.08 31.60
C HIS A 174 11.88 1.38 32.41
N ARG A 175 13.06 1.82 32.85
CA ARG A 175 13.21 3.03 33.69
C ARG A 175 12.53 4.27 33.14
N VAL A 176 12.52 4.45 31.82
CA VAL A 176 11.88 5.59 31.13
C VAL A 176 10.36 5.50 31.26
N ALA A 177 9.77 4.31 31.32
CA ALA A 177 8.33 4.11 31.52
C ALA A 177 7.83 4.57 32.89
N GLN A 178 8.73 4.63 33.89
CA GLN A 178 8.42 5.08 35.23
C GLN A 178 8.52 6.61 35.42
N ALA A 179 9.08 7.31 34.43
CA ALA A 179 9.19 8.76 34.49
C ALA A 179 7.84 9.42 34.18
N ALA A 180 7.46 10.44 34.97
CA ALA A 180 6.24 11.21 34.74
C ALA A 180 6.29 12.00 33.41
N LEU A 181 7.49 12.41 33.00
CA LEU A 181 7.74 13.12 31.74
C LEU A 181 9.02 12.56 31.12
N VAL A 182 8.99 12.34 29.82
CA VAL A 182 10.12 11.84 29.02
C VAL A 182 10.52 12.92 28.03
N ARG A 183 11.81 13.18 27.90
CA ARG A 183 12.38 14.05 26.87
C ARG A 183 12.97 13.19 25.77
N ARG A 184 13.07 13.73 24.57
CA ARG A 184 13.72 13.03 23.44
C ARG A 184 15.16 12.61 23.76
N GLU A 185 15.89 13.39 24.55
CA GLU A 185 17.26 13.11 24.99
C GLU A 185 17.37 11.82 25.84
N ASP A 186 16.30 11.46 26.57
CA ASP A 186 16.23 10.23 27.36
C ASP A 186 16.16 8.96 26.51
N LEU A 187 15.91 9.13 25.21
CA LEU A 187 15.84 8.06 24.21
C LEU A 187 17.12 7.93 23.38
N ALA A 188 18.13 8.77 23.60
CA ALA A 188 19.41 8.66 22.91
C ALA A 188 20.08 7.29 23.19
N GLY A 189 20.48 6.58 22.13
CA GLY A 189 21.02 5.23 22.21
C GLY A 189 19.99 4.14 22.54
N ALA A 190 18.69 4.46 22.63
CA ALA A 190 17.66 3.46 22.84
C ALA A 190 17.45 2.64 21.56
N GLY A 191 17.27 1.30 21.71
CA GLY A 191 17.04 0.40 20.60
C GLY A 191 15.55 0.35 20.21
N PHE A 192 15.24 0.63 18.94
CA PHE A 192 13.89 0.58 18.40
C PHE A 192 13.68 -0.61 17.48
N LEU A 193 12.57 -1.28 17.67
CA LEU A 193 12.07 -2.36 16.81
C LEU A 193 11.35 -1.79 15.60
N SER A 194 11.40 -2.50 14.48
CA SER A 194 10.70 -2.09 13.26
C SER A 194 10.05 -3.26 12.54
N MET A 195 9.19 -2.91 11.60
CA MET A 195 8.67 -3.85 10.60
C MET A 195 9.71 -4.13 9.51
N ASP A 196 9.45 -5.16 8.70
CA ASP A 196 10.21 -5.49 7.49
C ASP A 196 10.51 -4.22 6.65
N ARG A 197 11.73 -4.14 6.09
CA ARG A 197 12.27 -2.98 5.33
C ARG A 197 11.40 -2.52 4.16
N ARG A 198 10.56 -3.40 3.61
CA ARG A 198 9.62 -3.08 2.52
C ARG A 198 8.44 -2.24 2.99
N HIS A 199 8.15 -2.22 4.30
CA HIS A 199 7.07 -1.41 4.85
C HIS A 199 7.47 0.05 5.01
N HIS A 200 6.52 0.96 4.75
CA HIS A 200 6.70 2.39 4.99
C HIS A 200 7.04 2.70 6.45
N ALA A 201 6.45 1.94 7.39
CA ALA A 201 6.70 2.07 8.81
C ALA A 201 8.18 1.92 9.17
N HIS A 202 8.93 1.04 8.48
CA HIS A 202 10.37 0.90 8.69
C HIS A 202 11.12 2.22 8.39
N ARG A 203 10.82 2.86 7.26
CA ARG A 203 11.43 4.14 6.88
C ARG A 203 11.14 5.21 7.94
N GLN A 204 9.89 5.28 8.40
CA GLN A 204 9.50 6.22 9.46
C GLN A 204 10.25 5.97 10.78
N VAL A 205 10.34 4.72 11.23
CA VAL A 205 11.07 4.38 12.46
C VAL A 205 12.53 4.76 12.33
N ARG A 206 13.18 4.45 11.22
CA ARG A 206 14.58 4.82 10.96
C ARG A 206 14.80 6.34 11.00
N ASP A 207 13.90 7.11 10.37
CA ASP A 207 14.01 8.57 10.33
C ASP A 207 13.81 9.16 11.75
N ILE A 208 12.88 8.62 12.52
CA ILE A 208 12.65 8.99 13.93
C ILE A 208 13.85 8.59 14.81
N CYS A 209 14.44 7.41 14.63
CA CYS A 209 15.66 7.02 15.34
C CYS A 209 16.80 8.02 15.08
N THR A 210 16.96 8.44 13.83
CA THR A 210 17.95 9.46 13.47
C THR A 210 17.70 10.80 14.18
N GLU A 211 16.44 11.23 14.25
CA GLU A 211 16.03 12.47 14.94
C GLU A 211 16.27 12.41 16.45
N LEU A 212 16.02 11.25 17.07
CA LEU A 212 16.15 11.04 18.51
C LEU A 212 17.57 10.66 18.96
N GLY A 213 18.49 10.41 18.03
CA GLY A 213 19.80 9.83 18.34
C GLY A 213 19.69 8.40 18.87
N ALA A 214 18.65 7.69 18.50
CA ALA A 214 18.35 6.31 18.88
C ALA A 214 18.87 5.32 17.83
N GLU A 215 18.87 4.03 18.16
CA GLU A 215 19.34 2.96 17.29
C GLU A 215 18.18 2.13 16.75
N LEU A 216 18.24 1.77 15.46
CA LEU A 216 17.32 0.79 14.88
C LEU A 216 17.89 -0.61 15.10
N LEU A 217 17.15 -1.47 15.81
CA LEU A 217 17.57 -2.86 16.06
C LEU A 217 17.38 -3.69 14.78
N GLU A 218 18.46 -4.33 14.33
CA GLU A 218 18.45 -5.18 13.14
C GLU A 218 18.15 -6.65 13.44
N ASP A 219 18.11 -7.02 14.73
CA ASP A 219 17.92 -8.41 15.18
C ASP A 219 16.46 -8.88 15.08
N TYR A 220 15.53 -7.97 14.72
CA TYR A 220 14.13 -8.27 14.64
C TYR A 220 13.44 -7.48 13.50
N GLU A 221 12.77 -8.19 12.61
CA GLU A 221 11.89 -7.64 11.58
C GLU A 221 10.45 -8.14 11.79
N GLY A 222 9.58 -7.29 12.33
CA GLY A 222 8.17 -7.63 12.53
C GLY A 222 7.37 -7.61 11.23
N THR A 223 6.30 -8.41 11.17
CA THR A 223 5.35 -8.42 10.04
C THR A 223 4.04 -7.74 10.38
N SER A 224 3.79 -7.43 11.65
CA SER A 224 2.57 -6.77 12.14
C SER A 224 2.87 -5.85 13.33
N LEU A 225 1.96 -4.92 13.61
CA LEU A 225 2.04 -4.06 14.79
C LEU A 225 1.89 -4.87 16.09
N ASP A 226 1.12 -5.96 16.07
CA ASP A 226 0.97 -6.86 17.20
C ASP A 226 2.27 -7.54 17.58
N SER A 227 3.01 -8.04 16.60
CA SER A 227 4.30 -8.66 16.85
C SER A 227 5.32 -7.66 17.41
N LEU A 228 5.32 -6.42 16.90
CA LEU A 228 6.14 -5.33 17.45
C LEU A 228 5.78 -5.02 18.90
N ARG A 229 4.48 -4.92 19.22
CA ARG A 229 4.00 -4.69 20.58
C ARG A 229 4.43 -5.80 21.54
N GLN A 230 4.29 -7.05 21.13
CA GLN A 230 4.68 -8.19 21.95
C GLN A 230 6.19 -8.22 22.21
N MET A 231 7.01 -7.98 21.18
CA MET A 231 8.46 -7.94 21.33
C MET A 231 8.91 -6.74 22.17
N CYS A 232 8.27 -5.58 22.02
CA CYS A 232 8.49 -4.45 22.91
C CYS A 232 8.15 -4.81 24.36
N GLY A 233 6.97 -5.38 24.60
CA GLY A 233 6.53 -5.80 25.94
C GLY A 233 7.44 -6.84 26.59
N SER A 234 8.11 -7.69 25.82
CA SER A 234 9.09 -8.67 26.33
C SER A 234 10.45 -8.05 26.67
N GLY A 235 10.65 -6.76 26.44
CA GLY A 235 11.88 -6.06 26.79
C GLY A 235 12.94 -6.03 25.68
N LEU A 236 12.61 -6.47 24.45
CA LEU A 236 13.57 -6.49 23.35
C LEU A 236 13.97 -5.08 22.89
N GLY A 237 13.08 -4.09 22.99
CA GLY A 237 13.33 -2.70 22.62
C GLY A 237 12.09 -1.83 22.68
N PHE A 238 12.21 -0.61 22.20
CA PHE A 238 11.09 0.33 22.04
C PHE A 238 10.36 0.07 20.71
N ALA A 239 9.10 0.50 20.61
CA ALA A 239 8.39 0.47 19.37
C ALA A 239 7.67 1.81 19.11
N ILE A 240 7.37 2.08 17.82
CA ILE A 240 6.53 3.19 17.40
C ILE A 240 5.22 2.62 16.90
N LEU A 241 4.11 2.99 17.56
CA LEU A 241 2.79 2.47 17.26
C LEU A 241 1.84 3.62 16.88
N PRO A 242 1.03 3.43 15.82
CA PRO A 242 0.03 4.41 15.39
C PRO A 242 -1.14 4.51 16.37
N GLU A 243 -1.75 5.67 16.44
CA GLU A 243 -2.90 5.95 17.34
C GLU A 243 -4.09 5.02 17.07
N LEU A 244 -4.44 4.74 15.80
CA LEU A 244 -5.53 3.82 15.45
C LEU A 244 -5.31 2.42 16.03
N TYR A 245 -4.08 1.92 15.93
CA TYR A 245 -3.71 0.64 16.54
C TYR A 245 -3.85 0.68 18.06
N LEU A 246 -3.31 1.71 18.70
CA LEU A 246 -3.36 1.82 20.16
C LEU A 246 -4.79 1.89 20.70
N ARG A 247 -5.68 2.58 20.00
CA ARG A 247 -7.10 2.66 20.38
C ARG A 247 -7.86 1.36 20.17
N SER A 248 -7.49 0.59 19.13
CA SER A 248 -8.17 -0.67 18.83
C SER A 248 -7.70 -1.83 19.70
N GLU A 249 -6.38 -1.94 19.90
CA GLU A 249 -5.77 -3.17 20.43
C GLU A 249 -5.16 -3.03 21.83
N VAL A 250 -4.96 -1.81 22.30
CA VAL A 250 -4.33 -1.57 23.59
C VAL A 250 -5.35 -1.05 24.58
N GLY A 251 -6.18 -1.98 25.10
CA GLY A 251 -7.19 -1.68 26.13
C GLY A 251 -6.65 -1.47 27.56
N GLY A 252 -5.33 -1.63 27.77
CA GLY A 252 -4.68 -1.45 29.06
C GLY A 252 -3.16 -1.33 28.91
N GLU A 253 -2.48 -0.77 29.92
CA GLU A 253 -1.02 -0.54 29.92
C GLU A 253 -0.18 -1.80 30.26
N ASP A 254 -0.79 -2.98 30.31
CA ASP A 254 -0.16 -4.17 30.92
C ASP A 254 0.99 -4.76 30.09
N MET A 255 1.01 -4.54 28.79
CA MET A 255 2.06 -5.09 27.91
C MET A 255 3.10 -4.07 27.48
N VAL A 256 2.68 -2.85 27.17
CA VAL A 256 3.57 -1.76 26.76
C VAL A 256 3.07 -0.46 27.36
N LYS A 257 4.00 0.44 27.69
CA LYS A 257 3.64 1.76 28.20
C LYS A 257 3.90 2.84 27.18
N ARG A 258 2.87 3.64 26.89
CA ARG A 258 2.98 4.84 26.05
C ARG A 258 3.78 5.91 26.78
N LEU A 259 4.82 6.40 26.15
CA LEU A 259 5.65 7.45 26.71
C LEU A 259 5.06 8.82 26.45
N ALA A 260 4.96 9.66 27.50
CA ALA A 260 4.55 11.05 27.39
C ALA A 260 5.77 11.94 27.10
N LEU A 261 6.07 12.18 25.83
CA LEU A 261 7.12 13.11 25.42
C LEU A 261 6.58 14.53 25.39
N THR A 262 7.34 15.48 25.92
CA THR A 262 6.93 16.88 26.04
C THR A 262 7.49 17.76 24.95
N ASP A 263 8.58 17.38 24.35
CA ASP A 263 9.35 18.15 23.36
C ASP A 263 9.44 17.47 21.99
N TRP A 264 8.64 16.43 21.80
CA TRP A 264 8.62 15.65 20.57
C TRP A 264 7.23 15.11 20.24
N SER A 265 6.87 15.15 18.96
CA SER A 265 5.68 14.51 18.43
C SER A 265 5.90 14.08 16.99
N ALA A 266 5.36 12.94 16.61
CA ALA A 266 5.39 12.47 15.23
C ALA A 266 3.99 12.13 14.75
N SER A 267 3.80 12.21 13.46
CA SER A 267 2.57 11.80 12.79
C SER A 267 2.87 11.30 11.39
N ARG A 268 1.96 10.52 10.84
CA ARG A 268 1.99 10.12 9.43
C ARG A 268 0.77 10.66 8.70
N SER A 269 0.96 11.14 7.47
CA SER A 269 -0.14 11.54 6.60
C SER A 269 -0.71 10.30 5.91
N ILE A 270 -2.02 10.14 5.94
CA ILE A 270 -2.74 9.05 5.29
C ILE A 270 -3.52 9.62 4.12
N ALA A 271 -3.43 8.96 2.97
CA ALA A 271 -4.10 9.36 1.76
C ALA A 271 -4.86 8.20 1.12
N ALA A 272 -5.98 8.52 0.49
CA ALA A 272 -6.59 7.69 -0.52
C ALA A 272 -5.91 7.96 -1.86
N VAL A 273 -5.67 6.91 -2.63
CA VAL A 273 -4.93 7.01 -3.89
C VAL A 273 -5.61 6.19 -4.97
N TRP A 274 -5.75 6.76 -6.17
CA TRP A 274 -6.24 6.07 -7.36
C TRP A 274 -5.53 6.59 -8.61
N ARG A 275 -5.77 5.98 -9.77
CA ARG A 275 -5.15 6.45 -11.02
C ARG A 275 -5.72 7.80 -11.42
N GLU A 276 -4.87 8.69 -11.87
CA GLU A 276 -5.29 9.95 -12.47
C GLU A 276 -6.12 9.68 -13.72
N GLY A 277 -7.27 10.35 -13.83
CA GLY A 277 -8.22 10.14 -14.92
C GLY A 277 -9.01 8.83 -14.87
N ALA A 278 -9.08 8.16 -13.72
CA ALA A 278 -9.90 6.97 -13.54
C ALA A 278 -11.39 7.28 -13.77
N ALA A 279 -12.10 6.36 -14.42
CA ALA A 279 -13.51 6.55 -14.80
C ALA A 279 -14.46 6.74 -13.60
N TYR A 280 -14.07 6.24 -12.41
CA TYR A 280 -14.89 6.25 -11.18
C TYR A 280 -14.39 7.22 -10.13
N THR A 281 -13.69 8.29 -10.51
CA THR A 281 -13.13 9.29 -9.58
C THR A 281 -14.18 9.80 -8.58
N ALA A 282 -15.43 10.07 -9.01
CA ALA A 282 -16.49 10.51 -8.10
C ALA A 282 -16.85 9.46 -7.04
N SER A 283 -16.86 8.17 -7.40
CA SER A 283 -17.07 7.06 -6.45
C SER A 283 -15.91 6.92 -5.48
N TYR A 284 -14.69 7.05 -5.98
CA TYR A 284 -13.48 7.00 -5.14
C TYR A 284 -13.41 8.16 -4.17
N GLN A 285 -13.80 9.37 -4.61
CA GLN A 285 -13.91 10.54 -3.72
C GLN A 285 -14.93 10.28 -2.61
N THR A 286 -16.11 9.74 -2.94
CA THR A 286 -17.13 9.41 -1.93
C THR A 286 -16.60 8.41 -0.90
N ILE A 287 -15.86 7.40 -1.32
CA ILE A 287 -15.23 6.43 -0.42
C ILE A 287 -14.16 7.11 0.44
N ALA A 288 -13.33 7.96 -0.17
CA ALA A 288 -12.30 8.74 0.50
C ALA A 288 -12.89 9.62 1.61
N ASP A 289 -13.99 10.34 1.33
CA ASP A 289 -14.72 11.17 2.29
C ASP A 289 -15.28 10.35 3.45
N MET A 290 -15.83 9.16 3.16
CA MET A 290 -16.30 8.24 4.22
C MET A 290 -15.16 7.74 5.10
N ILE A 291 -13.99 7.45 4.52
CA ILE A 291 -12.79 7.05 5.25
C ILE A 291 -12.30 8.21 6.14
N ALA A 292 -12.22 9.43 5.59
CA ALA A 292 -11.81 10.61 6.33
C ALA A 292 -12.74 10.86 7.53
N THR A 293 -14.06 10.82 7.32
CA THR A 293 -15.05 10.98 8.38
C THR A 293 -14.86 9.95 9.49
N ALA A 294 -14.78 8.67 9.15
CA ALA A 294 -14.60 7.60 10.12
C ALA A 294 -13.29 7.72 10.90
N ALA A 295 -12.20 8.10 10.22
CA ALA A 295 -10.90 8.31 10.87
C ALA A 295 -10.94 9.50 11.84
N HIS A 296 -11.55 10.62 11.47
CA HIS A 296 -11.71 11.79 12.36
C HIS A 296 -12.56 11.47 13.59
N GLU A 297 -13.64 10.70 13.44
CA GLU A 297 -14.45 10.23 14.57
C GLU A 297 -13.62 9.36 15.53
N ILE A 298 -12.86 8.40 15.02
CA ILE A 298 -12.01 7.53 15.83
C ILE A 298 -10.89 8.32 16.51
N LEU A 299 -10.21 9.22 15.78
CA LEU A 299 -9.08 9.98 16.30
C LEU A 299 -9.50 11.13 17.22
N GLY A 300 -10.78 11.55 17.18
CA GLY A 300 -11.30 12.68 17.95
C GLY A 300 -10.73 14.03 17.49
N VAL A 301 -10.39 14.16 16.20
CA VAL A 301 -9.84 15.36 15.59
C VAL A 301 -10.92 16.00 14.71
N PRO A 302 -11.19 17.32 14.78
CA PRO A 302 -12.15 17.96 13.88
C PRO A 302 -11.69 17.84 12.42
N MET A 303 -12.67 17.73 11.53
CA MET A 303 -12.39 17.87 10.07
C MET A 303 -11.89 19.29 9.81
N ALA A 304 -10.83 19.41 9.05
CA ALA A 304 -10.25 20.69 8.66
C ALA A 304 -11.12 21.43 7.62
#